data_6845ed61f01d1b97480025d5e84c7cd2
#
_entry.id   6845ed61f01d1b97480025d5e84c7cd2
#
_cell.length_a   1.000
_cell.length_b   1.000
_cell.length_c   1.000
_cell.angle_alpha   90.00
_cell.angle_beta   90.00
_cell.angle_gamma   90.00
#
_symmetry.space_group_name_H-M   'P 1'
#
loop_
_entity.id
_entity.type
_entity.pdbx_description
1 polymer ?
#
loop_
_entity_poly.entity_id
_entity_poly.type
_entity_poly.pdbx_seq_one_letter_code
_entity_poly.pdbx_strand_id
1 'polypeptide(L)'
;VTEINATFGEVLVGFASAGVEKGIMVINPPEGEWIDEDQVKGFLAQAGLKSWTQCGNDGIEIRHALYGLMDEISGDLESAKKEPLVVPIDQHFNVKGIGLVAIGYVQSGSVSVHDELHLLPAEGPGTVKSLQVMDDDVSEAVAGDRVGIALRNTKEDHLTGGSLVIHPAVEDKNKGISIPLSLDKHE
;
A
#
# COMPACT_ATOMS: atom_id res chain seq x y z
N VAL A 1 -9.25 -13.48 -13.89
CA VAL A 1 -8.70 -13.61 -15.27
C VAL A 1 -9.83 -13.99 -16.17
N THR A 2 -10.17 -13.12 -17.10
CA THR A 2 -11.24 -13.33 -18.10
C THR A 2 -10.67 -13.72 -19.46
N GLU A 3 -9.40 -13.41 -19.71
CA GLU A 3 -8.72 -13.66 -20.97
C GLU A 3 -7.20 -13.63 -20.75
N ILE A 4 -6.44 -14.43 -21.49
CA ILE A 4 -4.98 -14.37 -21.52
C ILE A 4 -4.56 -13.48 -22.69
N ASN A 5 -4.19 -12.24 -22.39
CA ASN A 5 -3.78 -11.23 -23.37
C ASN A 5 -2.63 -10.35 -22.80
N ALA A 6 -2.21 -9.34 -23.57
CA ALA A 6 -1.13 -8.44 -23.13
C ALA A 6 -1.46 -7.71 -21.82
N THR A 7 -2.71 -7.28 -21.63
CA THR A 7 -3.16 -6.61 -20.41
C THR A 7 -3.03 -7.51 -19.17
N PHE A 8 -3.33 -8.81 -19.32
CA PHE A 8 -3.11 -9.77 -18.25
C PHE A 8 -1.62 -9.83 -17.86
N GLY A 9 -0.72 -9.87 -18.84
CA GLY A 9 0.72 -9.83 -18.62
C GLY A 9 1.17 -8.55 -17.91
N GLU A 10 0.69 -7.39 -18.36
CA GLU A 10 0.97 -6.09 -17.75
C GLU A 10 0.53 -6.03 -16.27
N VAL A 11 -0.65 -6.57 -15.96
CA VAL A 11 -1.18 -6.65 -14.59
C VAL A 11 -0.28 -7.51 -13.71
N LEU A 12 0.17 -8.68 -14.19
CA LEU A 12 1.09 -9.55 -13.43
C LEU A 12 2.42 -8.86 -13.14
N VAL A 13 3.01 -8.20 -14.13
CA VAL A 13 4.25 -7.43 -13.96
C VAL A 13 4.02 -6.28 -12.98
N GLY A 14 2.88 -5.61 -13.05
CA GLY A 14 2.50 -4.54 -12.12
C GLY A 14 2.47 -5.02 -10.68
N PHE A 15 1.81 -6.13 -10.39
CA PHE A 15 1.77 -6.72 -9.04
C PHE A 15 3.15 -7.16 -8.55
N ALA A 16 3.92 -7.84 -9.41
CA ALA A 16 5.26 -8.28 -9.07
C ALA A 16 6.18 -7.09 -8.75
N SER A 17 6.14 -6.05 -9.58
CA SER A 17 6.94 -4.82 -9.38
C SER A 17 6.51 -4.03 -8.12
N ALA A 18 5.23 -4.11 -7.76
CA ALA A 18 4.72 -3.52 -6.52
C ALA A 18 5.04 -4.35 -5.26
N GLY A 19 5.67 -5.51 -5.40
CA GLY A 19 6.01 -6.38 -4.27
C GLY A 19 4.81 -7.07 -3.64
N VAL A 20 3.72 -7.28 -4.39
CA VAL A 20 2.52 -7.96 -3.89
C VAL A 20 2.76 -9.47 -3.86
N GLU A 21 3.28 -9.97 -2.75
CA GLU A 21 3.68 -11.36 -2.62
C GLU A 21 2.51 -12.35 -2.50
N LYS A 22 1.41 -11.93 -1.87
CA LYS A 22 0.25 -12.78 -1.59
C LYS A 22 -0.99 -12.27 -2.32
N GLY A 23 -1.78 -13.17 -2.86
CA GLY A 23 -2.99 -12.82 -3.57
C GLY A 23 -3.84 -14.03 -3.93
N ILE A 24 -5.05 -13.75 -4.39
CA ILE A 24 -5.94 -14.76 -4.95
C ILE A 24 -6.15 -14.51 -6.45
N MET A 25 -6.26 -15.58 -7.19
CA MET A 25 -6.55 -15.57 -8.62
C MET A 25 -7.87 -16.26 -8.88
N VAL A 26 -8.78 -15.56 -9.55
CA VAL A 26 -10.06 -16.11 -9.99
C VAL A 26 -10.05 -16.20 -11.51
N ILE A 27 -10.35 -17.39 -12.05
CA ILE A 27 -10.53 -17.59 -13.50
C ILE A 27 -12.03 -17.54 -13.80
N ASN A 28 -12.42 -16.60 -14.65
CA ASN A 28 -13.80 -16.35 -15.02
C ASN A 28 -13.88 -15.95 -16.50
N PRO A 29 -13.74 -16.91 -17.44
CA PRO A 29 -13.88 -16.62 -18.86
C PRO A 29 -15.33 -16.21 -19.20
N PRO A 30 -15.54 -15.48 -20.31
CA PRO A 30 -16.87 -15.23 -20.84
C PRO A 30 -17.62 -16.54 -21.12
N GLU A 31 -18.96 -16.46 -21.16
CA GLU A 31 -19.81 -17.62 -21.42
C GLU A 31 -19.46 -18.30 -22.75
N GLY A 32 -19.20 -19.60 -22.70
CA GLY A 32 -18.81 -20.41 -23.87
C GLY A 32 -17.31 -20.35 -24.20
N GLU A 33 -16.52 -19.61 -23.46
CA GLU A 33 -15.06 -19.57 -23.60
C GLU A 33 -14.38 -20.41 -22.53
N TRP A 34 -13.11 -20.76 -22.78
CA TRP A 34 -12.29 -21.57 -21.88
C TRP A 34 -10.90 -20.98 -21.75
N ILE A 35 -10.33 -21.06 -20.54
CA ILE A 35 -8.97 -20.62 -20.22
C ILE A 35 -8.19 -21.81 -19.66
N ASP A 36 -6.99 -22.01 -20.16
CA ASP A 36 -6.04 -22.99 -19.64
C ASP A 36 -5.48 -22.53 -18.28
N GLU A 37 -5.93 -23.20 -17.20
CA GLU A 37 -5.51 -22.87 -15.85
C GLU A 37 -4.02 -23.10 -15.62
N ASP A 38 -3.43 -24.11 -16.23
CA ASP A 38 -2.00 -24.40 -16.07
C ASP A 38 -1.15 -23.36 -16.78
N GLN A 39 -1.63 -22.82 -17.89
CA GLN A 39 -1.00 -21.71 -18.56
C GLN A 39 -1.03 -20.44 -17.70
N VAL A 40 -2.16 -20.13 -17.05
CA VAL A 40 -2.27 -18.99 -16.13
C VAL A 40 -1.34 -19.14 -14.94
N LYS A 41 -1.28 -20.33 -14.32
CA LYS A 41 -0.32 -20.63 -13.26
C LYS A 41 1.14 -20.49 -13.71
N GLY A 42 1.43 -20.89 -14.96
CA GLY A 42 2.75 -20.70 -15.57
C GLY A 42 3.15 -19.22 -15.65
N PHE A 43 2.24 -18.34 -16.07
CA PHE A 43 2.50 -16.91 -16.12
C PHE A 43 2.68 -16.30 -14.73
N LEU A 44 1.86 -16.68 -13.73
CA LEU A 44 2.06 -16.27 -12.34
C LEU A 44 3.43 -16.67 -11.82
N ALA A 45 3.85 -17.90 -12.12
CA ALA A 45 5.17 -18.40 -11.69
C ALA A 45 6.32 -17.64 -12.36
N GLN A 46 6.20 -17.28 -13.64
CA GLN A 46 7.18 -16.48 -14.39
C GLN A 46 7.27 -15.07 -13.85
N ALA A 47 6.12 -14.46 -13.47
CA ALA A 47 6.08 -13.14 -12.85
C ALA A 47 6.57 -13.12 -11.39
N GLY A 48 6.89 -14.26 -10.79
CA GLY A 48 7.32 -14.33 -9.38
C GLY A 48 6.18 -14.44 -8.37
N LEU A 49 4.93 -14.53 -8.82
CA LEU A 49 3.71 -14.55 -7.98
C LEU A 49 3.30 -15.98 -7.60
N LYS A 50 4.27 -16.83 -7.25
CA LYS A 50 4.06 -18.28 -6.98
C LYS A 50 3.18 -18.57 -5.76
N SER A 51 3.11 -17.65 -4.80
CA SER A 51 2.34 -17.77 -3.57
C SER A 51 0.86 -17.41 -3.75
N TRP A 52 0.48 -16.94 -4.93
CA TRP A 52 -0.92 -16.65 -5.22
C TRP A 52 -1.74 -17.93 -5.35
N THR A 53 -2.89 -17.95 -4.71
CA THR A 53 -3.77 -19.12 -4.65
C THR A 53 -4.91 -18.98 -5.64
N GLN A 54 -5.22 -20.04 -6.38
CA GLN A 54 -6.41 -20.07 -7.21
C GLN A 54 -7.65 -20.29 -6.34
N CYS A 55 -8.69 -19.52 -6.60
CA CYS A 55 -9.99 -19.58 -5.95
C CYS A 55 -11.09 -19.76 -7.02
N GLY A 56 -12.16 -20.45 -6.68
CA GLY A 56 -13.34 -20.55 -7.52
C GLY A 56 -14.03 -19.20 -7.71
N ASN A 57 -14.88 -19.10 -8.75
CA ASN A 57 -15.64 -17.89 -9.08
C ASN A 57 -16.96 -17.81 -8.30
N ASP A 58 -16.99 -18.26 -7.07
CA ASP A 58 -18.12 -18.15 -6.15
C ASP A 58 -17.85 -17.09 -5.08
N GLY A 59 -18.82 -16.21 -4.83
CA GLY A 59 -18.62 -15.09 -3.89
C GLY A 59 -18.35 -15.53 -2.44
N ILE A 60 -18.79 -16.72 -2.06
CA ILE A 60 -18.52 -17.28 -0.73
C ILE A 60 -17.08 -17.80 -0.69
N GLU A 61 -16.65 -18.53 -1.70
CA GLU A 61 -15.28 -19.04 -1.81
C GLU A 61 -14.26 -17.90 -1.85
N ILE A 62 -14.52 -16.85 -2.66
CA ILE A 62 -13.67 -15.65 -2.76
C ILE A 62 -13.55 -14.99 -1.38
N ARG A 63 -14.67 -14.83 -0.66
CA ARG A 63 -14.66 -14.22 0.68
C ARG A 63 -13.86 -15.05 1.68
N HIS A 64 -14.04 -16.38 1.67
CA HIS A 64 -13.25 -17.27 2.53
C HIS A 64 -11.76 -17.21 2.22
N ALA A 65 -11.39 -17.21 0.93
CA ALA A 65 -10.00 -17.09 0.52
C ALA A 65 -9.38 -15.74 0.96
N LEU A 66 -10.14 -14.63 0.85
CA LEU A 66 -9.70 -13.31 1.31
C LEU A 66 -9.51 -13.28 2.83
N TYR A 67 -10.44 -13.83 3.62
CA TYR A 67 -10.26 -13.89 5.08
C TYR A 67 -9.05 -14.74 5.49
N GLY A 68 -8.85 -15.89 4.83
CA GLY A 68 -7.66 -16.70 5.06
C GLY A 68 -6.37 -15.94 4.76
N LEU A 69 -6.35 -15.17 3.67
CA LEU A 69 -5.21 -14.33 3.32
C LEU A 69 -4.99 -13.20 4.34
N MET A 70 -6.05 -12.57 4.82
CA MET A 70 -5.98 -11.55 5.88
C MET A 70 -5.39 -12.13 7.17
N ASP A 71 -5.80 -13.33 7.58
CA ASP A 71 -5.24 -14.00 8.76
C ASP A 71 -3.74 -14.30 8.59
N GLU A 72 -3.32 -14.71 7.39
CA GLU A 72 -1.90 -14.95 7.10
C GLU A 72 -1.04 -13.69 7.18
N ILE A 73 -1.54 -12.52 6.72
CA ILE A 73 -0.77 -11.27 6.72
C ILE A 73 -0.86 -10.52 8.07
N SER A 74 -1.78 -10.91 8.95
CA SER A 74 -1.98 -10.21 10.23
C SER A 74 -0.74 -10.21 11.12
N GLY A 75 0.04 -11.30 11.10
CA GLY A 75 1.31 -11.39 11.81
C GLY A 75 2.38 -10.43 11.29
N ASP A 76 2.42 -10.23 9.99
CA ASP A 76 3.35 -9.29 9.33
C ASP A 76 2.97 -7.85 9.69
N LEU A 77 1.67 -7.51 9.74
CA LEU A 77 1.17 -6.21 10.17
C LEU A 77 1.51 -5.91 11.64
N GLU A 78 1.36 -6.89 12.54
CA GLU A 78 1.73 -6.72 13.96
C GLU A 78 3.25 -6.46 14.13
N SER A 79 4.06 -7.02 13.25
CA SER A 79 5.49 -6.71 13.23
C SER A 79 5.75 -5.31 12.66
N ALA A 80 5.08 -4.96 11.56
CA ALA A 80 5.21 -3.65 10.93
C ALA A 80 4.78 -2.49 11.84
N LYS A 81 3.79 -2.68 12.74
CA LYS A 81 3.38 -1.67 13.72
C LYS A 81 4.50 -1.25 14.69
N LYS A 82 5.49 -2.10 14.93
CA LYS A 82 6.61 -1.86 15.84
C LYS A 82 7.81 -1.18 15.17
N GLU A 83 7.78 -1.10 13.86
CA GLU A 83 8.81 -0.44 13.07
C GLU A 83 8.64 1.08 13.11
N PRO A 84 9.66 1.85 12.72
CA PRO A 84 9.55 3.28 12.54
C PRO A 84 8.42 3.66 11.57
N LEU A 85 7.75 4.79 11.85
CA LEU A 85 6.67 5.29 11.02
C LEU A 85 7.14 5.64 9.61
N VAL A 86 6.44 5.08 8.63
CA VAL A 86 6.58 5.42 7.21
C VAL A 86 5.19 5.50 6.59
N VAL A 87 4.86 6.66 5.99
CA VAL A 87 3.59 6.89 5.31
C VAL A 87 3.86 7.50 3.93
N PRO A 88 3.90 6.68 2.86
CA PRO A 88 3.86 7.20 1.49
C PRO A 88 2.57 7.99 1.26
N ILE A 89 2.70 9.20 0.70
CA ILE A 89 1.55 10.06 0.42
C ILE A 89 1.19 9.92 -1.06
N ASP A 90 -0.05 9.57 -1.33
CA ASP A 90 -0.60 9.45 -2.69
C ASP A 90 -1.32 10.74 -3.15
N GLN A 91 -1.94 11.46 -2.21
CA GLN A 91 -2.69 12.68 -2.51
C GLN A 91 -2.55 13.70 -1.39
N HIS A 92 -2.64 14.98 -1.75
CA HIS A 92 -2.77 16.07 -0.77
C HIS A 92 -3.65 17.18 -1.34
N PHE A 93 -4.34 17.87 -0.47
CA PHE A 93 -5.21 18.99 -0.82
C PHE A 93 -5.51 19.87 0.39
N ASN A 94 -5.94 21.10 0.13
CA ASN A 94 -6.37 22.03 1.17
C ASN A 94 -7.88 21.92 1.39
N VAL A 95 -8.30 21.72 2.64
CA VAL A 95 -9.71 21.67 3.05
C VAL A 95 -10.05 22.93 3.84
N LYS A 96 -11.11 23.65 3.41
CA LYS A 96 -11.58 24.86 4.09
C LYS A 96 -11.94 24.55 5.55
N GLY A 97 -11.30 25.25 6.49
CA GLY A 97 -11.51 25.08 7.93
C GLY A 97 -10.65 23.99 8.59
N ILE A 98 -10.11 23.04 7.83
CA ILE A 98 -9.21 21.99 8.33
C ILE A 98 -7.76 22.37 8.09
N GLY A 99 -7.42 22.78 6.87
CA GLY A 99 -6.08 23.07 6.41
C GLY A 99 -5.60 22.04 5.41
N LEU A 100 -4.28 21.84 5.36
CA LEU A 100 -3.63 20.89 4.48
C LEU A 100 -3.87 19.45 4.97
N VAL A 101 -4.39 18.61 4.09
CA VAL A 101 -4.64 17.18 4.33
C VAL A 101 -3.77 16.37 3.38
N ALA A 102 -3.07 15.38 3.90
CA ALA A 102 -2.35 14.37 3.16
C ALA A 102 -3.05 13.02 3.31
N ILE A 103 -3.21 12.28 2.22
CA ILE A 103 -3.75 10.92 2.22
C ILE A 103 -2.66 9.94 1.79
N GLY A 104 -2.55 8.85 2.50
CA GLY A 104 -1.59 7.79 2.22
C GLY A 104 -1.91 6.50 2.96
N TYR A 105 -0.96 5.59 2.96
CA TYR A 105 -1.04 4.31 3.68
C TYR A 105 0.05 4.25 4.73
N VAL A 106 -0.30 3.87 5.96
CA VAL A 106 0.71 3.59 6.99
C VAL A 106 1.41 2.30 6.60
N GLN A 107 2.59 2.41 6.02
CA GLN A 107 3.41 1.27 5.60
C GLN A 107 4.03 0.56 6.81
N SER A 108 4.49 1.32 7.80
CA SER A 108 5.06 0.83 9.04
C SER A 108 4.86 1.82 10.18
N GLY A 109 4.96 1.34 11.41
CA GLY A 109 4.80 2.13 12.62
C GLY A 109 3.37 2.52 12.93
N SER A 110 3.23 3.57 13.72
CA SER A 110 1.96 4.22 14.03
C SER A 110 2.12 5.74 14.04
N VAL A 111 1.03 6.45 13.81
CA VAL A 111 0.97 7.91 13.87
C VAL A 111 -0.20 8.33 14.76
N SER A 112 0.04 9.24 15.68
CA SER A 112 -0.94 9.76 16.61
C SER A 112 -1.20 11.25 16.41
N VAL A 113 -2.36 11.72 16.87
CA VAL A 113 -2.68 13.14 16.91
C VAL A 113 -1.65 13.87 17.77
N HIS A 114 -1.13 14.99 17.28
CA HIS A 114 -0.08 15.84 17.83
C HIS A 114 1.36 15.37 17.58
N ASP A 115 1.57 14.23 16.90
CA ASP A 115 2.92 13.82 16.51
C ASP A 115 3.57 14.88 15.62
N GLU A 116 4.88 15.03 15.80
CA GLU A 116 5.73 15.83 14.93
C GLU A 116 6.30 14.91 13.85
N LEU A 117 6.12 15.29 12.59
CA LEU A 117 6.50 14.52 11.43
C LEU A 117 7.52 15.28 10.59
N HIS A 118 8.37 14.55 9.89
CA HIS A 118 9.21 15.06 8.81
C HIS A 118 8.64 14.68 7.46
N LEU A 119 8.53 15.66 6.57
CA LEU A 119 8.03 15.48 5.21
C LEU A 119 9.21 15.42 4.25
N LEU A 120 9.37 14.31 3.54
CA LEU A 120 10.45 14.08 2.59
C LEU A 120 9.88 14.05 1.16
N PRO A 121 10.65 14.42 0.14
CA PRO A 121 12.06 14.83 0.18
C PRO A 121 12.30 16.31 0.54
N ALA A 122 11.24 17.10 0.77
CA ALA A 122 11.37 18.56 0.96
C ALA A 122 11.96 18.97 2.32
N GLU A 123 12.25 18.00 3.22
CA GLU A 123 12.79 18.22 4.57
C GLU A 123 11.97 19.24 5.39
N GLY A 124 10.64 19.17 5.26
CA GLY A 124 9.71 20.07 5.95
C GLY A 124 9.14 19.46 7.24
N PRO A 125 8.88 20.30 8.26
CA PRO A 125 8.16 19.83 9.44
C PRO A 125 6.67 19.74 9.17
N GLY A 126 5.98 18.88 9.94
CA GLY A 126 4.53 18.81 10.01
C GLY A 126 4.10 18.37 11.40
N THR A 127 2.97 18.87 11.88
CA THR A 127 2.38 18.40 13.14
C THR A 127 0.99 17.86 12.83
N VAL A 128 0.69 16.66 13.31
CA VAL A 128 -0.62 16.03 13.14
C VAL A 128 -1.68 16.82 13.91
N LYS A 129 -2.69 17.35 13.19
CA LYS A 129 -3.83 18.05 13.77
C LYS A 129 -4.98 17.11 14.08
N SER A 130 -5.31 16.22 13.15
CA SER A 130 -6.32 15.18 13.26
C SER A 130 -6.01 14.05 12.27
N LEU A 131 -6.56 12.88 12.54
CA LEU A 131 -6.44 11.69 11.72
C LEU A 131 -7.82 11.15 11.39
N GLN A 132 -7.97 10.60 10.18
CA GLN A 132 -9.16 9.86 9.75
C GLN A 132 -8.76 8.55 9.11
N VAL A 133 -9.43 7.47 9.50
CA VAL A 133 -9.32 6.14 8.91
C VAL A 133 -10.73 5.68 8.53
N MET A 134 -10.95 5.33 7.26
CA MET A 134 -12.28 4.95 6.73
C MET A 134 -13.39 5.98 7.04
N ASP A 135 -13.08 7.28 6.92
CA ASP A 135 -13.94 8.42 7.19
C ASP A 135 -14.27 8.66 8.68
N ASP A 136 -13.77 7.84 9.59
CA ASP A 136 -13.90 8.02 11.03
C ASP A 136 -12.72 8.79 11.62
N ASP A 137 -13.00 9.73 12.53
CA ASP A 137 -11.96 10.42 13.30
C ASP A 137 -11.33 9.45 14.31
N VAL A 138 -9.99 9.34 14.24
CA VAL A 138 -9.22 8.46 15.14
C VAL A 138 -8.13 9.23 15.87
N SER A 139 -7.69 8.72 17.01
CA SER A 139 -6.55 9.28 17.75
C SER A 139 -5.21 8.74 17.26
N GLU A 140 -5.21 7.56 16.65
CA GLU A 140 -4.04 6.85 16.15
C GLU A 140 -4.41 6.09 14.88
N ALA A 141 -3.47 6.02 13.93
CA ALA A 141 -3.50 5.12 12.77
C ALA A 141 -2.23 4.26 12.78
N VAL A 142 -2.34 3.00 12.35
CA VAL A 142 -1.28 1.99 12.45
C VAL A 142 -0.99 1.37 11.09
N ALA A 143 0.13 0.64 11.00
CA ALA A 143 0.51 -0.08 9.79
C ALA A 143 -0.66 -0.90 9.22
N GLY A 144 -0.92 -0.71 7.93
CA GLY A 144 -2.06 -1.28 7.19
C GLY A 144 -3.23 -0.31 6.98
N ASP A 145 -3.32 0.78 7.74
CA ASP A 145 -4.41 1.75 7.59
C ASP A 145 -4.18 2.68 6.39
N ARG A 146 -5.25 2.94 5.65
CA ARG A 146 -5.33 4.10 4.76
C ARG A 146 -5.78 5.30 5.59
N VAL A 147 -4.93 6.32 5.66
CA VAL A 147 -5.11 7.43 6.59
C VAL A 147 -5.17 8.79 5.88
N GLY A 148 -6.08 9.64 6.33
CA GLY A 148 -6.08 11.06 6.06
C GLY A 148 -5.46 11.82 7.24
N ILE A 149 -4.38 12.54 7.00
CA ILE A 149 -3.61 13.27 8.00
C ILE A 149 -3.82 14.77 7.77
N ALA A 150 -4.57 15.43 8.64
CA ALA A 150 -4.60 16.88 8.64
C ALA A 150 -3.34 17.42 9.31
N LEU A 151 -2.63 18.28 8.60
CA LEU A 151 -1.34 18.82 9.02
C LEU A 151 -1.43 20.30 9.37
N ARG A 152 -0.60 20.72 10.34
CA ARG A 152 -0.30 22.13 10.65
C ARG A 152 1.21 22.31 10.69
N ASN A 153 1.65 23.58 10.68
CA ASN A 153 3.07 23.96 10.67
C ASN A 153 3.83 23.45 9.44
N THR A 154 3.12 23.21 8.33
CA THR A 154 3.71 22.76 7.07
C THR A 154 3.14 23.55 5.90
N LYS A 155 3.79 23.44 4.75
CA LYS A 155 3.38 24.07 3.48
C LYS A 155 3.05 22.98 2.47
N GLU A 156 2.18 23.31 1.52
CA GLU A 156 1.80 22.40 0.44
C GLU A 156 3.01 21.93 -0.39
N ASP A 157 3.98 22.83 -0.61
CA ASP A 157 5.22 22.52 -1.34
C ASP A 157 6.03 21.37 -0.70
N HIS A 158 5.84 21.12 0.60
CA HIS A 158 6.49 20.00 1.30
C HIS A 158 5.89 18.62 0.94
N LEU A 159 4.70 18.59 0.33
CA LEU A 159 3.97 17.37 -0.04
C LEU A 159 3.97 17.11 -1.54
N THR A 160 4.68 17.91 -2.35
CA THR A 160 4.75 17.70 -3.80
C THR A 160 5.61 16.50 -4.18
N GLY A 161 5.23 15.77 -5.23
CA GLY A 161 6.07 14.74 -5.84
C GLY A 161 6.18 13.41 -5.10
N GLY A 162 5.10 12.95 -4.44
CA GLY A 162 5.10 11.63 -3.79
C GLY A 162 5.80 11.63 -2.44
N SER A 163 5.61 12.67 -1.68
CA SER A 163 6.21 12.89 -0.36
C SER A 163 5.98 11.73 0.61
N LEU A 164 7.00 11.39 1.37
CA LEU A 164 6.97 10.40 2.42
C LEU A 164 6.90 11.11 3.77
N VAL A 165 5.95 10.71 4.60
CA VAL A 165 5.83 11.19 5.97
C VAL A 165 6.52 10.19 6.91
N ILE A 166 7.47 10.66 7.71
CA ILE A 166 8.19 9.84 8.68
C ILE A 166 8.22 10.53 10.04
N HIS A 167 8.36 9.72 11.10
CA HIS A 167 8.59 10.23 12.44
C HIS A 167 10.05 10.72 12.59
N PRO A 168 10.31 11.84 13.30
CA PRO A 168 11.66 12.40 13.46
C PRO A 168 12.71 11.42 14.01
N ALA A 169 12.28 10.44 14.81
CA ALA A 169 13.16 9.42 15.38
C ALA A 169 13.84 8.50 14.34
N VAL A 170 13.34 8.49 13.10
CA VAL A 170 13.90 7.70 11.98
C VAL A 170 15.01 8.45 11.25
N GLU A 171 15.12 9.76 11.43
CA GLU A 171 16.19 10.57 10.85
C GLU A 171 17.56 10.26 11.47
N ASP A 172 18.16 9.15 11.10
CA ASP A 172 19.61 9.05 11.18
C ASP A 172 20.19 9.74 9.93
N LYS A 173 20.59 10.97 10.07
CA LYS A 173 21.16 11.82 8.99
C LYS A 173 22.32 11.17 8.23
N ASN A 174 22.89 10.09 8.78
CA ASN A 174 24.00 9.35 8.20
C ASN A 174 23.59 8.05 7.48
N LYS A 175 22.35 7.64 7.60
CA LYS A 175 21.81 6.42 6.97
C LYS A 175 20.62 6.80 6.10
N GLY A 176 20.83 7.29 4.93
CA GLY A 176 19.70 7.60 4.04
C GLY A 176 18.64 6.50 4.05
N ILE A 177 17.36 6.87 4.06
CA ILE A 177 16.25 5.91 3.92
C ILE A 177 16.41 5.28 2.56
N SER A 178 16.87 4.03 2.53
CA SER A 178 16.93 3.24 1.30
C SER A 178 15.54 2.68 1.07
N ILE A 179 14.74 3.31 0.21
CA ILE A 179 13.55 2.69 -0.34
C ILE A 179 14.06 1.77 -1.46
N PRO A 180 13.93 0.44 -1.34
CA PRO A 180 14.33 -0.45 -2.41
C PRO A 180 13.40 -0.22 -3.61
N LEU A 181 13.86 0.51 -4.59
CA LEU A 181 13.31 0.51 -5.93
C LEU A 181 13.90 -0.72 -6.64
N SER A 182 13.23 -1.85 -6.56
CA SER A 182 13.54 -2.99 -7.42
C SER A 182 12.97 -2.71 -8.82
N LEU A 183 13.77 -2.10 -9.66
CA LEU A 183 13.54 -2.13 -11.09
C LEU A 183 14.14 -3.44 -11.62
N ASP A 184 13.37 -4.51 -11.55
CA ASP A 184 13.69 -5.71 -12.29
C ASP A 184 13.52 -5.39 -13.78
N LYS A 185 14.65 -5.31 -14.48
CA LYS A 185 14.65 -5.26 -15.94
C LYS A 185 14.24 -6.65 -16.43
N HIS A 186 13.00 -6.81 -16.79
CA HIS A 186 12.58 -7.90 -17.65
C HIS A 186 13.00 -7.51 -19.08
N GLU A 187 14.08 -8.14 -19.59
CA GLU A 187 14.42 -8.16 -21.00
C GLU A 187 13.46 -9.07 -21.78
#